data_2a2721a6643332ed96bdc1eb44d47b7e
#
_entry.id   2a2721a6643332ed96bdc1eb44d47b7e
#
_cell.length_a   1.000
_cell.length_b   1.000
_cell.length_c   1.000
_cell.angle_alpha   90.00
_cell.angle_beta   90.00
_cell.angle_gamma   90.00
#
_symmetry.space_group_name_H-M   'P 1'
#
loop_
_entity.id
_entity.type
_entity.pdbx_description
1 polymer ?
#
loop_
_entity_poly.entity_id
_entity_poly.type
_entity_poly.pdbx_seq_one_letter_code
_entity_poly.pdbx_strand_id
1 'polypeptide(L)'
;MPNEKADVAHVLDDPPPFHSKLLDYGERPYWSADGSRIAFIERNYGDACEMDVATGQVRNLTKELGDHHSFLRVLILSTGDYLLIGPAEFKDRDVSRHVESELWVLGKNLDRPPKPLGRRIFEGAGVSTLEPKITYAVTGRNDPSIGSSDVHECHVTDIIYGDDGPELGQDSVFYRAGGGLGPEPQDFRHDDSEIIFAEYHDRRTKGVSPEPNCTVKGYNLDTGEFTLYITESLVHNEPEGIFPDNEYICLESSCDTGFPYSASRDLWKLKLDGSQERVRMTAMPSDHTWKATNSNVSPDGRWLAFMVSLRSDEAGYGRGLGLLDLQAWEMGPQAQQWETPTSRAQDRPAEA
;
A
#
# COMPACT_ATOMS: atom_id res chain seq x y z
N MET A 1 -15.57 3.79 30.48
CA MET A 1 -15.97 5.11 29.98
C MET A 1 -15.68 5.13 28.50
N PRO A 2 -16.64 5.32 27.62
CA PRO A 2 -16.31 5.53 26.20
C PRO A 2 -15.60 6.88 26.13
N ASN A 3 -14.37 6.89 25.59
CA ASN A 3 -13.68 8.10 25.22
C ASN A 3 -14.58 8.85 24.23
N GLU A 4 -15.09 10.01 24.61
CA GLU A 4 -15.60 11.00 23.69
C GLU A 4 -14.43 11.36 22.77
N LYS A 5 -14.39 10.73 21.59
CA LYS A 5 -13.49 11.17 20.50
C LYS A 5 -13.96 12.58 20.16
N ALA A 6 -13.10 13.57 20.40
CA ALA A 6 -13.32 14.92 19.94
C ALA A 6 -13.78 14.87 18.47
N ASP A 7 -14.80 15.62 18.15
CA ASP A 7 -15.35 15.72 16.80
C ASP A 7 -14.32 16.47 15.93
N VAL A 8 -13.31 15.75 15.45
CA VAL A 8 -12.25 16.32 14.59
C VAL A 8 -12.87 16.48 13.21
N ALA A 9 -12.93 17.72 12.72
CA ALA A 9 -13.40 18.01 11.36
C ALA A 9 -12.64 17.14 10.34
N HIS A 10 -13.37 16.61 9.38
CA HIS A 10 -12.76 15.75 8.35
C HIS A 10 -11.85 16.58 7.45
N VAL A 11 -10.60 16.18 7.29
CA VAL A 11 -9.58 16.95 6.58
C VAL A 11 -9.95 17.30 5.12
N LEU A 12 -10.75 16.45 4.48
CA LEU A 12 -11.22 16.66 3.11
C LEU A 12 -12.54 17.44 3.01
N ASP A 13 -13.08 17.99 4.10
CA ASP A 13 -14.22 18.93 4.04
C ASP A 13 -13.76 20.33 3.63
N ASP A 14 -12.52 20.70 3.96
CA ASP A 14 -11.84 21.91 3.48
C ASP A 14 -10.42 21.49 3.01
N PRO A 15 -10.32 20.83 1.85
CA PRO A 15 -9.08 20.18 1.43
C PRO A 15 -8.02 21.22 1.03
N PRO A 16 -6.72 20.87 1.17
CA PRO A 16 -5.62 21.69 0.67
C PRO A 16 -5.71 21.92 -0.85
N PRO A 17 -4.99 22.91 -1.42
CA PRO A 17 -4.97 23.15 -2.86
C PRO A 17 -4.68 21.87 -3.66
N PHE A 18 -5.38 21.70 -4.77
CA PHE A 18 -5.32 20.56 -5.69
C PHE A 18 -5.89 19.24 -5.14
N HIS A 19 -6.27 19.21 -3.86
CA HIS A 19 -6.92 18.04 -3.25
C HIS A 19 -8.45 18.16 -3.36
N SER A 20 -9.10 17.02 -3.39
CA SER A 20 -10.57 16.93 -3.31
C SER A 20 -10.97 15.67 -2.56
N LYS A 21 -12.18 15.71 -2.00
CA LYS A 21 -12.77 14.54 -1.37
C LYS A 21 -13.42 13.67 -2.44
N LEU A 22 -13.06 12.40 -2.44
CA LEU A 22 -13.66 11.39 -3.29
C LEU A 22 -14.85 10.71 -2.59
N LEU A 23 -14.62 10.21 -1.36
CA LEU A 23 -15.62 9.56 -0.53
C LEU A 23 -15.38 9.87 0.95
N ASP A 24 -16.48 9.85 1.76
CA ASP A 24 -16.43 10.00 3.22
C ASP A 24 -16.06 8.71 3.96
N TYR A 25 -15.79 7.63 3.24
CA TYR A 25 -15.43 6.32 3.75
C TYR A 25 -14.55 5.60 2.73
N GLY A 26 -14.08 4.42 3.08
CA GLY A 26 -13.27 3.60 2.20
C GLY A 26 -11.79 3.62 2.55
N GLU A 27 -11.11 2.57 2.10
CA GLU A 27 -9.71 2.29 2.39
C GLU A 27 -9.02 1.74 1.16
N ARG A 28 -7.70 2.04 1.02
CA ARG A 28 -6.79 1.43 0.04
C ARG A 28 -7.34 1.49 -1.40
N PRO A 29 -7.48 2.70 -1.98
CA PRO A 29 -7.96 2.85 -3.34
C PRO A 29 -6.98 2.28 -4.35
N TYR A 30 -7.51 1.67 -5.42
CA TYR A 30 -6.71 1.12 -6.53
C TYR A 30 -7.38 1.39 -7.87
N TRP A 31 -6.67 2.03 -8.81
CA TRP A 31 -7.16 2.35 -10.13
C TRP A 31 -7.25 1.12 -11.03
N SER A 32 -8.28 1.07 -11.89
CA SER A 32 -8.29 0.16 -13.02
C SER A 32 -7.31 0.61 -14.10
N ALA A 33 -6.78 -0.35 -14.88
CA ALA A 33 -5.79 -0.08 -15.93
C ALA A 33 -6.28 0.91 -17.00
N ASP A 34 -7.60 1.03 -17.21
CA ASP A 34 -8.21 1.98 -18.13
C ASP A 34 -8.56 3.35 -17.48
N GLY A 35 -8.30 3.50 -16.17
CA GLY A 35 -8.59 4.72 -15.42
C GLY A 35 -10.07 5.02 -15.21
N SER A 36 -10.97 4.11 -15.59
CA SER A 36 -12.42 4.35 -15.49
C SER A 36 -13.01 4.07 -14.11
N ARG A 37 -12.27 3.30 -13.28
CA ARG A 37 -12.77 2.80 -11.98
C ARG A 37 -11.70 2.89 -10.90
N ILE A 38 -12.17 3.02 -9.65
CA ILE A 38 -11.34 2.90 -8.45
C ILE A 38 -11.96 1.82 -7.57
N ALA A 39 -11.24 0.72 -7.36
CA ALA A 39 -11.59 -0.29 -6.38
C ALA A 39 -11.08 0.13 -4.99
N PHE A 40 -11.79 -0.24 -3.94
CA PHE A 40 -11.42 0.08 -2.56
C PHE A 40 -12.14 -0.87 -1.58
N ILE A 41 -11.70 -0.91 -0.33
CA ILE A 41 -12.38 -1.63 0.74
C ILE A 41 -13.32 -0.67 1.45
N GLU A 42 -14.59 -1.08 1.67
CA GLU A 42 -15.60 -0.25 2.33
C GLU A 42 -15.16 0.19 3.74
N ARG A 43 -14.57 -0.73 4.47
CA ARG A 43 -14.01 -0.57 5.82
C ARG A 43 -13.06 -1.71 6.11
N ASN A 44 -12.18 -1.54 7.08
CA ASN A 44 -11.24 -2.58 7.49
C ASN A 44 -11.96 -3.89 7.83
N TYR A 45 -11.58 -4.98 7.16
CA TYR A 45 -12.28 -6.27 7.17
C TYR A 45 -13.75 -6.16 6.74
N GLY A 46 -13.99 -5.45 5.65
CA GLY A 46 -15.30 -5.28 5.05
C GLY A 46 -15.36 -5.81 3.63
N ASP A 47 -16.38 -5.36 2.92
CA ASP A 47 -16.58 -5.68 1.51
C ASP A 47 -15.65 -4.90 0.59
N ALA A 48 -15.32 -5.50 -0.55
CA ALA A 48 -14.71 -4.80 -1.66
C ALA A 48 -15.77 -4.00 -2.43
N CYS A 49 -15.43 -2.78 -2.78
CA CYS A 49 -16.26 -1.86 -3.54
C CYS A 49 -15.51 -1.31 -4.76
N GLU A 50 -16.24 -0.73 -5.66
CA GLU A 50 -15.71 -0.04 -6.83
C GLU A 50 -16.53 1.21 -7.11
N MET A 51 -15.85 2.29 -7.49
CA MET A 51 -16.47 3.53 -7.93
C MET A 51 -16.20 3.74 -9.42
N ASP A 52 -17.24 4.05 -10.20
CA ASP A 52 -17.12 4.59 -11.55
C ASP A 52 -16.70 6.07 -11.46
N VAL A 53 -15.56 6.39 -12.04
CA VAL A 53 -14.94 7.71 -11.90
C VAL A 53 -15.74 8.82 -12.59
N ALA A 54 -16.36 8.50 -13.73
CA ALA A 54 -17.10 9.48 -14.51
C ALA A 54 -18.42 9.88 -13.85
N THR A 55 -19.08 8.95 -13.17
CA THR A 55 -20.42 9.15 -12.57
C THR A 55 -20.38 9.30 -11.06
N GLY A 56 -19.29 8.91 -10.39
CA GLY A 56 -19.18 8.82 -8.93
C GLY A 56 -20.03 7.71 -8.31
N GLN A 57 -20.63 6.82 -9.13
CA GLN A 57 -21.46 5.74 -8.60
C GLN A 57 -20.60 4.65 -7.99
N VAL A 58 -20.95 4.25 -6.77
CA VAL A 58 -20.30 3.15 -6.05
C VAL A 58 -21.15 1.91 -6.13
N ARG A 59 -20.51 0.77 -6.44
CA ARG A 59 -21.12 -0.56 -6.29
C ARG A 59 -20.30 -1.42 -5.33
N ASN A 60 -20.98 -2.21 -4.52
CA ASN A 60 -20.34 -3.23 -3.71
C ASN A 60 -20.10 -4.47 -4.57
N LEU A 61 -18.88 -5.01 -4.54
CA LEU A 61 -18.45 -6.12 -5.39
C LEU A 61 -18.70 -7.49 -4.75
N THR A 62 -18.72 -7.58 -3.42
CA THR A 62 -18.73 -8.86 -2.70
C THR A 62 -19.99 -9.12 -1.90
N LYS A 63 -20.76 -8.09 -1.56
CA LYS A 63 -21.90 -8.17 -0.65
C LYS A 63 -22.95 -9.25 -1.00
N GLU A 64 -23.22 -9.41 -2.28
CA GLU A 64 -24.24 -10.35 -2.77
C GLU A 64 -23.61 -11.65 -3.29
N LEU A 65 -22.29 -11.85 -3.11
CA LEU A 65 -21.52 -12.94 -3.68
C LEU A 65 -20.94 -13.86 -2.59
N GLY A 66 -21.81 -14.61 -1.93
CA GLY A 66 -21.41 -15.55 -0.88
C GLY A 66 -21.33 -14.92 0.50
N ASP A 67 -20.65 -15.60 1.43
CA ASP A 67 -20.64 -15.25 2.86
C ASP A 67 -19.30 -14.61 3.31
N HIS A 68 -18.39 -14.35 2.36
CA HIS A 68 -17.07 -13.80 2.67
C HIS A 68 -17.07 -12.27 2.58
N HIS A 69 -16.95 -11.59 3.73
CA HIS A 69 -17.02 -10.14 3.89
C HIS A 69 -15.89 -9.58 4.76
N SER A 70 -14.68 -10.16 4.66
CA SER A 70 -13.57 -9.86 5.56
C SER A 70 -12.29 -9.48 4.82
N PHE A 71 -12.41 -8.58 3.82
CA PHE A 71 -11.28 -8.16 3.00
C PHE A 71 -10.52 -6.98 3.61
N LEU A 72 -9.21 -6.99 3.40
CA LEU A 72 -8.26 -5.94 3.79
C LEU A 72 -7.81 -5.09 2.60
N ARG A 73 -7.73 -5.69 1.42
CA ARG A 73 -7.22 -5.04 0.21
C ARG A 73 -7.91 -5.59 -1.02
N VAL A 74 -8.09 -4.73 -2.02
CA VAL A 74 -8.53 -5.08 -3.37
C VAL A 74 -7.59 -4.45 -4.37
N LEU A 75 -7.10 -5.24 -5.32
CA LEU A 75 -6.29 -4.80 -6.46
C LEU A 75 -6.99 -5.27 -7.74
N ILE A 76 -6.73 -4.61 -8.87
CA ILE A 76 -7.31 -4.99 -10.16
C ILE A 76 -6.20 -5.61 -11.01
N LEU A 77 -6.38 -6.88 -11.39
CA LEU A 77 -5.46 -7.61 -12.26
C LEU A 77 -5.49 -7.08 -13.69
N SER A 78 -4.45 -7.34 -14.47
CA SER A 78 -4.40 -7.00 -15.90
C SER A 78 -5.55 -7.60 -16.72
N THR A 79 -6.15 -8.71 -16.27
CA THR A 79 -7.36 -9.31 -16.84
C THR A 79 -8.63 -8.51 -16.59
N GLY A 80 -8.60 -7.58 -15.63
CA GLY A 80 -9.74 -6.85 -15.09
C GLY A 80 -10.48 -7.55 -13.96
N ASP A 81 -10.06 -8.75 -13.54
CA ASP A 81 -10.52 -9.41 -12.32
C ASP A 81 -9.93 -8.75 -11.08
N TYR A 82 -10.49 -9.05 -9.92
CA TYR A 82 -10.05 -8.45 -8.65
C TYR A 82 -9.23 -9.47 -7.85
N LEU A 83 -8.02 -9.09 -7.46
CA LEU A 83 -7.26 -9.77 -6.42
C LEU A 83 -7.71 -9.21 -5.07
N LEU A 84 -8.25 -10.06 -4.22
CA LEU A 84 -8.69 -9.72 -2.88
C LEU A 84 -7.75 -10.35 -1.86
N ILE A 85 -7.53 -9.64 -0.76
CA ILE A 85 -6.70 -10.09 0.34
C ILE A 85 -7.51 -10.00 1.64
N GLY A 86 -7.53 -11.07 2.41
CA GLY A 86 -8.19 -11.10 3.71
C GLY A 86 -8.36 -12.50 4.25
N PRO A 87 -8.68 -12.68 5.55
CA PRO A 87 -8.99 -13.96 6.13
C PRO A 87 -10.35 -14.44 5.64
N ALA A 88 -10.58 -15.75 5.61
CA ALA A 88 -11.90 -16.31 5.29
C ALA A 88 -13.00 -15.81 6.25
N GLU A 89 -12.63 -15.54 7.50
CA GLU A 89 -13.50 -14.98 8.53
C GLU A 89 -12.66 -14.08 9.46
N PHE A 90 -13.16 -12.89 9.77
CA PHE A 90 -12.53 -12.03 10.75
C PHE A 90 -12.66 -12.60 12.17
N LYS A 91 -11.55 -12.72 12.88
CA LYS A 91 -11.46 -13.13 14.29
C LYS A 91 -11.06 -11.94 15.17
N ASP A 92 -9.79 -11.64 15.15
CA ASP A 92 -9.20 -10.45 15.70
C ASP A 92 -8.14 -9.93 14.73
N ARG A 93 -7.69 -8.72 14.94
CA ARG A 93 -6.77 -8.06 14.00
C ARG A 93 -5.44 -8.79 13.85
N ASP A 94 -4.88 -9.32 14.94
CA ASP A 94 -3.56 -9.97 14.88
C ASP A 94 -3.63 -11.29 14.12
N VAL A 95 -4.60 -12.13 14.43
CA VAL A 95 -4.79 -13.42 13.74
C VAL A 95 -5.20 -13.19 12.29
N SER A 96 -6.18 -12.33 12.06
CA SER A 96 -6.75 -12.10 10.73
C SER A 96 -5.75 -11.50 9.76
N ARG A 97 -4.85 -10.60 10.25
CA ARG A 97 -3.84 -9.95 9.41
C ARG A 97 -2.56 -10.76 9.24
N HIS A 98 -2.02 -11.30 10.35
CA HIS A 98 -0.68 -11.86 10.37
C HIS A 98 -0.62 -13.38 10.29
N VAL A 99 -1.75 -14.08 10.35
CA VAL A 99 -1.79 -15.54 10.33
C VAL A 99 -2.70 -16.07 9.24
N GLU A 100 -3.94 -15.55 9.12
CA GLU A 100 -4.99 -16.14 8.29
C GLU A 100 -5.30 -15.35 7.02
N SER A 101 -4.66 -14.21 6.79
CA SER A 101 -4.83 -13.47 5.54
C SER A 101 -4.47 -14.35 4.34
N GLU A 102 -5.31 -14.38 3.32
CA GLU A 102 -5.22 -15.26 2.15
C GLU A 102 -5.51 -14.49 0.86
N LEU A 103 -5.02 -15.01 -0.27
CA LEU A 103 -5.30 -14.51 -1.60
C LEU A 103 -6.57 -15.11 -2.17
N TRP A 104 -7.40 -14.25 -2.77
CA TRP A 104 -8.66 -14.61 -3.43
C TRP A 104 -8.76 -13.91 -4.78
N VAL A 105 -9.44 -14.53 -5.74
CA VAL A 105 -9.78 -13.87 -7.01
C VAL A 105 -11.29 -13.81 -7.18
N LEU A 106 -11.78 -12.60 -7.46
CA LEU A 106 -13.16 -12.33 -7.85
C LEU A 106 -13.19 -11.97 -9.33
N GLY A 107 -13.96 -12.71 -10.12
CA GLY A 107 -14.13 -12.45 -11.54
C GLY A 107 -14.83 -11.10 -11.80
N LYS A 108 -14.36 -10.36 -12.79
CA LYS A 108 -14.93 -9.05 -13.18
C LYS A 108 -16.42 -9.08 -13.54
N ASN A 109 -16.92 -10.24 -13.96
CA ASN A 109 -18.33 -10.42 -14.30
C ASN A 109 -19.23 -10.53 -13.07
N LEU A 110 -18.67 -10.73 -11.87
CA LEU A 110 -19.38 -10.84 -10.60
C LEU A 110 -20.48 -11.93 -10.62
N ASP A 111 -20.22 -13.05 -11.29
CA ASP A 111 -21.16 -14.15 -11.46
C ASP A 111 -20.96 -15.29 -10.46
N ARG A 112 -19.86 -15.25 -9.70
CA ARG A 112 -19.50 -16.25 -8.68
C ARG A 112 -18.84 -15.57 -7.48
N PRO A 113 -18.92 -16.19 -6.28
CA PRO A 113 -18.15 -15.74 -5.12
C PRO A 113 -16.64 -15.70 -5.38
N PRO A 114 -15.88 -14.90 -4.61
CA PRO A 114 -14.42 -14.91 -4.65
C PRO A 114 -13.88 -16.34 -4.44
N LYS A 115 -12.96 -16.76 -5.33
CA LYS A 115 -12.29 -18.07 -5.23
C LYS A 115 -11.01 -17.93 -4.42
N PRO A 116 -10.82 -18.73 -3.32
CA PRO A 116 -9.55 -18.76 -2.61
C PRO A 116 -8.46 -19.39 -3.49
N LEU A 117 -7.25 -18.82 -3.43
CA LEU A 117 -6.09 -19.38 -4.14
C LEU A 117 -5.28 -20.37 -3.26
N GLY A 118 -5.72 -20.61 -2.02
CA GLY A 118 -5.07 -21.53 -1.10
C GLY A 118 -3.69 -21.06 -0.60
N ARG A 119 -3.40 -19.76 -0.72
CA ARG A 119 -2.12 -19.17 -0.29
C ARG A 119 -2.33 -18.10 0.76
N ARG A 120 -1.92 -18.39 1.98
CA ARG A 120 -1.85 -17.39 3.04
C ARG A 120 -0.67 -16.48 2.81
N ILE A 121 -0.88 -15.19 3.04
CA ILE A 121 0.13 -14.15 2.86
C ILE A 121 0.15 -13.21 4.06
N PHE A 122 1.26 -12.51 4.20
CA PHE A 122 1.32 -11.25 4.95
C PHE A 122 0.79 -10.12 4.07
N GLU A 123 0.83 -8.90 4.51
CA GLU A 123 0.53 -7.75 3.64
C GLU A 123 1.58 -7.59 2.52
N GLY A 124 1.42 -6.57 1.68
CA GLY A 124 2.36 -6.28 0.61
C GLY A 124 2.13 -7.16 -0.61
N ALA A 125 0.98 -7.01 -1.27
CA ALA A 125 0.78 -7.58 -2.59
C ALA A 125 0.78 -6.48 -3.64
N GLY A 126 1.54 -6.71 -4.72
CA GLY A 126 1.51 -5.93 -5.95
C GLY A 126 0.99 -6.76 -7.11
N VAL A 127 0.42 -6.10 -8.11
CA VAL A 127 -0.07 -6.72 -9.34
C VAL A 127 0.57 -6.06 -10.55
N SER A 128 0.93 -6.86 -11.56
CA SER A 128 1.36 -6.32 -12.83
C SER A 128 0.17 -5.72 -13.59
N THR A 129 0.41 -4.62 -14.28
CA THR A 129 -0.55 -4.02 -15.21
C THR A 129 -0.50 -4.66 -16.60
N LEU A 130 0.53 -5.47 -16.90
CA LEU A 130 0.80 -6.09 -18.19
C LEU A 130 0.30 -7.53 -18.27
N GLU A 131 0.60 -8.32 -17.26
CA GLU A 131 0.35 -9.74 -17.17
C GLU A 131 -0.46 -10.09 -15.93
N PRO A 132 -1.18 -11.24 -15.87
CA PRO A 132 -1.84 -11.68 -14.64
C PRO A 132 -0.82 -12.19 -13.62
N LYS A 133 0.17 -11.37 -13.32
CA LYS A 133 1.30 -11.65 -12.43
C LYS A 133 1.14 -10.86 -11.14
N ILE A 134 1.49 -11.51 -10.02
CA ILE A 134 1.40 -10.93 -8.69
C ILE A 134 2.68 -11.14 -7.91
N THR A 135 2.94 -10.26 -6.98
CA THR A 135 3.98 -10.40 -5.96
C THR A 135 3.36 -10.27 -4.58
N TYR A 136 3.93 -10.93 -3.58
CA TYR A 136 3.42 -10.89 -2.19
C TYR A 136 4.47 -11.34 -1.18
N ALA A 137 4.25 -11.01 0.08
CA ALA A 137 5.07 -11.48 1.19
C ALA A 137 4.42 -12.61 1.98
N VAL A 138 5.23 -13.54 2.45
CA VAL A 138 4.85 -14.61 3.38
C VAL A 138 5.75 -14.55 4.59
N THR A 139 5.19 -14.73 5.78
CA THR A 139 5.97 -14.82 7.02
C THR A 139 5.85 -16.20 7.63
N GLY A 140 6.76 -16.57 8.52
CA GLY A 140 6.64 -17.82 9.28
C GLY A 140 5.41 -17.89 10.18
N ARG A 141 4.66 -16.78 10.34
CA ARG A 141 3.34 -16.78 11.01
C ARG A 141 2.21 -17.25 10.08
N ASN A 142 2.28 -16.85 8.79
CA ASN A 142 1.29 -17.28 7.79
C ASN A 142 1.55 -18.72 7.34
N ASP A 143 2.84 -19.07 7.19
CA ASP A 143 3.31 -20.36 6.75
C ASP A 143 4.50 -20.84 7.60
N PRO A 144 4.26 -21.63 8.66
CA PRO A 144 5.34 -22.13 9.51
C PRO A 144 6.35 -23.03 8.81
N SER A 145 6.06 -23.51 7.60
CA SER A 145 6.98 -24.35 6.84
C SER A 145 8.21 -23.60 6.32
N ILE A 146 8.11 -22.27 6.16
CA ILE A 146 9.25 -21.45 5.73
C ILE A 146 10.24 -21.14 6.85
N GLY A 147 9.88 -21.33 8.13
CA GLY A 147 10.75 -21.11 9.28
C GLY A 147 10.07 -20.47 10.47
N SER A 148 10.87 -19.79 11.32
CA SER A 148 10.38 -19.08 12.49
C SER A 148 9.57 -17.83 12.10
N SER A 149 8.84 -17.28 13.07
CA SER A 149 7.91 -16.16 12.88
C SER A 149 8.57 -14.87 12.37
N ASP A 150 9.88 -14.74 12.47
CA ASP A 150 10.69 -13.63 11.99
C ASP A 150 11.27 -13.84 10.59
N VAL A 151 11.01 -14.98 9.96
CA VAL A 151 11.38 -15.23 8.56
C VAL A 151 10.31 -14.65 7.65
N HIS A 152 10.76 -13.93 6.64
CA HIS A 152 9.94 -13.36 5.57
C HIS A 152 10.44 -13.83 4.21
N GLU A 153 9.53 -14.16 3.32
CA GLU A 153 9.80 -14.45 1.91
C GLU A 153 8.95 -13.57 1.02
N CYS A 154 9.58 -13.00 -0.01
CA CYS A 154 8.90 -12.30 -1.09
C CYS A 154 8.78 -13.23 -2.29
N HIS A 155 7.58 -13.37 -2.79
CA HIS A 155 7.20 -14.28 -3.85
C HIS A 155 6.74 -13.54 -5.10
N VAL A 156 6.91 -14.17 -6.24
CA VAL A 156 6.33 -13.79 -7.52
C VAL A 156 5.74 -15.00 -8.20
N THR A 157 4.54 -14.84 -8.76
CA THR A 157 3.81 -15.90 -9.47
C THR A 157 2.82 -15.32 -10.45
N ASP A 158 2.37 -16.14 -11.41
CA ASP A 158 1.27 -15.79 -12.30
C ASP A 158 -0.05 -16.32 -11.74
N ILE A 159 -1.17 -15.69 -12.11
CA ILE A 159 -2.50 -16.27 -11.94
C ILE A 159 -2.88 -16.95 -13.24
N ILE A 160 -3.07 -18.26 -13.18
CA ILE A 160 -3.44 -19.11 -14.32
C ILE A 160 -4.95 -19.33 -14.30
N TYR A 161 -5.58 -19.26 -15.46
CA TYR A 161 -7.02 -19.47 -15.62
C TYR A 161 -7.28 -20.82 -16.29
N GLY A 162 -7.63 -21.82 -15.49
CA GLY A 162 -8.03 -23.15 -15.94
C GLY A 162 -9.54 -23.36 -15.98
N ASP A 163 -9.97 -24.60 -16.24
CA ASP A 163 -11.39 -24.99 -16.31
C ASP A 163 -12.10 -24.77 -14.95
N ASP A 164 -11.38 -24.95 -13.86
CA ASP A 164 -11.87 -24.75 -12.48
C ASP A 164 -11.75 -23.28 -11.99
N GLY A 165 -11.37 -22.35 -12.88
CA GLY A 165 -11.18 -20.92 -12.59
C GLY A 165 -9.72 -20.58 -12.23
N PRO A 166 -9.49 -19.40 -11.60
CA PRO A 166 -8.14 -18.91 -11.31
C PRO A 166 -7.42 -19.77 -10.26
N GLU A 167 -6.11 -19.97 -10.46
CA GLU A 167 -5.19 -20.65 -9.55
C GLU A 167 -3.81 -20.02 -9.62
N LEU A 168 -2.97 -20.26 -8.61
CA LEU A 168 -1.57 -19.80 -8.65
C LEU A 168 -0.77 -20.70 -9.59
N GLY A 169 0.06 -20.05 -10.42
CA GLY A 169 1.05 -20.70 -11.25
C GLY A 169 2.26 -21.18 -10.46
N GLN A 170 3.40 -21.27 -11.15
CA GLN A 170 4.66 -21.59 -10.48
C GLN A 170 5.10 -20.43 -9.58
N ASP A 171 5.12 -20.69 -8.28
CA ASP A 171 5.52 -19.72 -7.28
C ASP A 171 7.06 -19.71 -7.11
N SER A 172 7.65 -18.53 -7.07
CA SER A 172 9.09 -18.34 -6.96
C SER A 172 9.42 -17.35 -5.85
N VAL A 173 10.34 -17.74 -4.96
CA VAL A 173 10.88 -16.85 -3.94
C VAL A 173 12.03 -16.04 -4.54
N PHE A 174 11.89 -14.72 -4.60
CA PHE A 174 12.97 -13.85 -5.10
C PHE A 174 13.78 -13.20 -3.98
N TYR A 175 13.22 -13.05 -2.78
CA TYR A 175 13.93 -12.52 -1.63
C TYR A 175 13.52 -13.22 -0.35
N ARG A 176 14.48 -13.54 0.51
CA ARG A 176 14.25 -14.11 1.84
C ARG A 176 15.02 -13.32 2.88
N ALA A 177 14.37 -12.91 3.93
CA ALA A 177 14.94 -12.15 5.03
C ALA A 177 14.54 -12.73 6.39
N GLY A 178 15.19 -12.26 7.43
CA GLY A 178 14.95 -12.60 8.83
C GLY A 178 15.78 -11.73 9.75
N GLY A 179 15.80 -12.04 11.04
CA GLY A 179 16.61 -11.28 11.99
C GLY A 179 16.15 -9.83 12.19
N GLY A 180 14.86 -9.58 12.04
CA GLY A 180 14.27 -8.26 12.20
C GLY A 180 14.13 -7.47 10.89
N LEU A 181 14.33 -8.10 9.74
CA LEU A 181 14.01 -7.52 8.43
C LEU A 181 12.68 -8.08 7.94
N GLY A 182 11.76 -7.18 7.56
CA GLY A 182 10.43 -7.51 7.04
C GLY A 182 10.22 -6.91 5.66
N PRO A 183 10.59 -7.58 4.57
CA PRO A 183 10.32 -7.08 3.23
C PRO A 183 8.84 -7.25 2.87
N GLU A 184 8.30 -6.21 2.23
CA GLU A 184 6.93 -6.18 1.68
C GLU A 184 6.97 -5.67 0.24
N PRO A 185 6.76 -6.54 -0.79
CA PRO A 185 6.68 -6.12 -2.17
C PRO A 185 5.45 -5.26 -2.40
N GLN A 186 5.57 -4.24 -3.25
CA GLN A 186 4.51 -3.27 -3.46
C GLN A 186 4.10 -3.16 -4.93
N ASP A 187 5.05 -3.14 -5.87
CA ASP A 187 4.71 -2.86 -7.27
C ASP A 187 5.73 -3.43 -8.25
N PHE A 188 5.28 -3.64 -9.49
CA PHE A 188 6.12 -4.02 -10.62
C PHE A 188 6.57 -2.79 -11.41
N ARG A 189 7.76 -2.87 -12.02
CA ARG A 189 8.38 -1.80 -12.81
C ARG A 189 9.14 -2.38 -14.01
N HIS A 190 9.35 -1.56 -15.06
CA HIS A 190 10.14 -1.90 -16.22
C HIS A 190 9.71 -3.21 -16.91
N ASP A 191 8.47 -3.24 -17.41
CA ASP A 191 7.92 -4.42 -18.06
C ASP A 191 8.03 -5.69 -17.20
N ASP A 192 7.71 -5.55 -15.90
CA ASP A 192 7.75 -6.58 -14.86
C ASP A 192 9.15 -7.15 -14.55
N SER A 193 10.21 -6.53 -15.01
CA SER A 193 11.58 -6.99 -14.71
C SER A 193 12.09 -6.56 -13.34
N GLU A 194 11.45 -5.58 -12.69
CA GLU A 194 11.82 -5.13 -11.35
C GLU A 194 10.61 -5.10 -10.42
N ILE A 195 10.80 -5.53 -9.17
CA ILE A 195 9.83 -5.39 -8.10
C ILE A 195 10.35 -4.36 -7.11
N ILE A 196 9.53 -3.32 -6.84
CA ILE A 196 9.80 -2.35 -5.79
C ILE A 196 9.17 -2.84 -4.49
N PHE A 197 9.91 -2.76 -3.39
CA PHE A 197 9.47 -3.23 -2.09
C PHE A 197 9.95 -2.35 -0.94
N ALA A 198 9.16 -2.35 0.13
CA ALA A 198 9.55 -1.84 1.43
C ALA A 198 10.37 -2.89 2.17
N GLU A 199 11.44 -2.50 2.86
CA GLU A 199 12.11 -3.36 3.83
C GLU A 199 12.05 -2.69 5.20
N TYR A 200 11.23 -3.25 6.08
CA TYR A 200 11.09 -2.80 7.47
C TYR A 200 12.21 -3.36 8.33
N HIS A 201 12.72 -2.53 9.23
CA HIS A 201 13.77 -2.91 10.17
C HIS A 201 13.20 -2.90 11.60
N ASP A 202 12.95 -4.06 12.17
CA ASP A 202 12.47 -4.17 13.55
C ASP A 202 13.55 -3.78 14.56
N ARG A 203 13.36 -2.66 15.22
CA ARG A 203 14.25 -2.16 16.27
C ARG A 203 13.81 -2.50 17.69
N ARG A 204 12.67 -3.18 17.85
CA ARG A 204 12.16 -3.57 19.17
C ARG A 204 13.13 -4.40 19.99
N THR A 205 13.97 -5.20 19.31
CA THR A 205 15.00 -6.00 19.96
C THR A 205 16.13 -5.18 20.60
N LYS A 206 16.22 -3.90 20.29
CA LYS A 206 17.26 -2.98 20.83
C LYS A 206 16.72 -1.94 21.79
N GLY A 207 15.47 -2.03 22.18
CA GLY A 207 14.82 -1.06 23.09
C GLY A 207 14.66 0.36 22.49
N VAL A 208 14.83 0.50 21.20
CA VAL A 208 14.72 1.78 20.46
C VAL A 208 13.46 1.72 19.62
N SER A 209 12.44 2.42 20.04
CA SER A 209 11.15 2.71 19.40
C SER A 209 10.28 1.53 18.90
N PRO A 210 8.95 1.63 18.98
CA PRO A 210 8.00 0.65 18.45
C PRO A 210 7.83 0.68 16.92
N GLU A 211 8.31 1.72 16.21
CA GLU A 211 8.15 1.83 14.75
C GLU A 211 9.43 1.48 14.01
N PRO A 212 9.38 0.54 13.05
CA PRO A 212 10.54 0.18 12.27
C PRO A 212 10.99 1.31 11.34
N ASN A 213 12.29 1.40 11.09
CA ASN A 213 12.80 2.12 9.94
C ASN A 213 12.38 1.35 8.68
N CYS A 214 12.00 2.06 7.63
CA CYS A 214 11.62 1.46 6.36
C CYS A 214 12.50 1.99 5.23
N THR A 215 13.05 1.07 4.45
CA THR A 215 13.93 1.34 3.30
C THR A 215 13.22 0.91 2.03
N VAL A 216 13.31 1.71 0.96
CA VAL A 216 12.76 1.34 -0.36
C VAL A 216 13.86 0.75 -1.22
N LYS A 217 13.63 -0.43 -1.73
CA LYS A 217 14.52 -1.18 -2.61
C LYS A 217 13.81 -1.66 -3.87
N GLY A 218 14.58 -1.87 -4.93
CA GLY A 218 14.18 -2.64 -6.10
C GLY A 218 14.90 -3.98 -6.14
N TYR A 219 14.27 -4.99 -6.67
CA TYR A 219 14.88 -6.28 -7.02
C TYR A 219 14.63 -6.57 -8.49
N ASN A 220 15.72 -6.71 -9.25
CA ASN A 220 15.63 -7.07 -10.65
C ASN A 220 15.49 -8.59 -10.79
N LEU A 221 14.38 -9.04 -11.38
CA LEU A 221 14.04 -10.47 -11.51
C LEU A 221 14.95 -11.22 -12.48
N ASP A 222 15.53 -10.53 -13.46
CA ASP A 222 16.39 -11.14 -14.46
C ASP A 222 17.83 -11.32 -13.98
N THR A 223 18.34 -10.32 -13.24
CA THR A 223 19.75 -10.30 -12.78
C THR A 223 19.92 -10.72 -11.34
N GLY A 224 18.89 -10.65 -10.51
CA GLY A 224 18.96 -10.88 -9.07
C GLY A 224 19.60 -9.73 -8.30
N GLU A 225 19.78 -8.56 -8.91
CA GLU A 225 20.44 -7.42 -8.29
C GLU A 225 19.43 -6.54 -7.52
N PHE A 226 19.93 -5.99 -6.40
CA PHE A 226 19.18 -5.01 -5.60
C PHE A 226 19.61 -3.60 -5.94
N THR A 227 18.62 -2.70 -6.03
CA THR A 227 18.81 -1.26 -6.09
C THR A 227 18.28 -0.62 -4.81
N LEU A 228 19.05 0.28 -4.19
CA LEU A 228 18.61 1.09 -3.06
C LEU A 228 18.07 2.42 -3.57
N TYR A 229 16.80 2.71 -3.33
CA TYR A 229 16.16 3.96 -3.75
C TYR A 229 16.13 5.01 -2.65
N ILE A 230 15.78 4.63 -1.41
CA ILE A 230 15.86 5.55 -0.27
C ILE A 230 16.04 4.79 1.04
N THR A 231 16.85 5.36 1.92
CA THR A 231 17.00 4.92 3.32
C THR A 231 17.24 6.12 4.23
N GLU A 232 16.52 6.16 5.34
CA GLU A 232 16.69 7.17 6.39
C GLU A 232 16.49 6.52 7.76
N SER A 233 17.40 6.83 8.69
CA SER A 233 17.22 6.37 10.06
C SER A 233 16.01 7.04 10.71
N LEU A 234 15.20 6.26 11.40
CA LEU A 234 14.03 6.73 12.16
C LEU A 234 12.89 7.34 11.31
N VAL A 235 12.95 7.21 10.01
CA VAL A 235 11.90 7.66 9.10
C VAL A 235 11.18 6.44 8.53
N HIS A 236 9.87 6.52 8.47
CA HIS A 236 9.05 5.60 7.72
C HIS A 236 9.06 6.05 6.26
N ASN A 237 9.48 5.17 5.36
CA ASN A 237 9.47 5.37 3.91
C ASN A 237 8.91 4.11 3.27
N GLU A 238 7.62 4.12 2.93
CA GLU A 238 6.92 2.98 2.32
C GLU A 238 6.49 3.33 0.90
N PRO A 239 6.86 2.55 -0.12
CA PRO A 239 6.46 2.80 -1.50
C PRO A 239 5.01 2.39 -1.71
N GLU A 240 4.24 3.21 -2.46
CA GLU A 240 2.80 3.01 -2.71
C GLU A 240 2.40 3.54 -4.09
N GLY A 241 2.44 2.71 -5.11
CA GLY A 241 1.99 3.04 -6.46
C GLY A 241 3.04 3.72 -7.35
N ILE A 242 3.48 3.01 -8.37
CA ILE A 242 4.40 3.50 -9.40
C ILE A 242 3.69 4.48 -10.33
N PHE A 243 4.40 5.55 -10.73
CA PHE A 243 3.96 6.44 -11.79
C PHE A 243 4.06 5.76 -13.17
N PRO A 244 3.15 6.09 -14.12
CA PRO A 244 3.11 5.41 -15.42
C PRO A 244 4.39 5.54 -16.25
N ASP A 245 5.23 6.54 -15.97
CA ASP A 245 6.53 6.73 -16.63
C ASP A 245 7.61 5.77 -16.12
N ASN A 246 7.35 5.01 -15.05
CA ASN A 246 8.30 4.14 -14.36
C ASN A 246 9.53 4.87 -13.75
N GLU A 247 9.54 6.21 -13.73
CA GLU A 247 10.65 6.99 -13.19
C GLU A 247 10.45 7.38 -11.72
N TYR A 248 9.20 7.33 -11.26
CA TYR A 248 8.82 7.77 -9.92
C TYR A 248 7.90 6.76 -9.23
N ILE A 249 7.90 6.81 -7.90
CA ILE A 249 6.95 6.11 -7.06
C ILE A 249 6.35 7.06 -6.03
N CYS A 250 5.11 6.83 -5.65
CA CYS A 250 4.53 7.46 -4.48
C CYS A 250 5.13 6.85 -3.21
N LEU A 251 5.50 7.69 -2.25
CA LEU A 251 6.14 7.30 -1.01
C LEU A 251 5.31 7.82 0.17
N GLU A 252 4.86 6.94 1.05
CA GLU A 252 4.42 7.33 2.38
C GLU A 252 5.62 7.68 3.24
N SER A 253 5.75 8.94 3.68
CA SER A 253 6.90 9.32 4.49
C SER A 253 6.53 10.15 5.70
N SER A 254 7.25 9.91 6.80
CA SER A 254 7.19 10.69 8.02
C SER A 254 8.34 11.70 8.15
N CYS A 255 9.08 11.96 7.06
CA CYS A 255 10.34 12.69 7.08
C CYS A 255 10.24 14.15 7.56
N ASP A 256 9.11 14.81 7.32
CA ASP A 256 8.87 16.22 7.67
C ASP A 256 8.21 16.43 9.04
N THR A 257 7.82 15.35 9.71
CA THR A 257 7.06 15.45 10.97
C THR A 257 7.88 15.95 12.16
N GLY A 258 9.22 15.98 12.04
CA GLY A 258 10.11 16.36 13.14
C GLY A 258 10.18 15.33 14.28
N PHE A 259 9.33 14.30 14.27
CA PHE A 259 9.27 13.25 15.27
C PHE A 259 9.85 11.96 14.72
N PRO A 260 10.86 11.37 15.37
CA PRO A 260 11.29 10.01 15.05
C PRO A 260 10.09 9.07 15.17
N TYR A 261 9.93 8.16 14.20
CA TYR A 261 8.86 7.16 14.21
C TYR A 261 7.42 7.70 14.26
N SER A 262 7.20 8.91 13.72
CA SER A 262 5.87 9.49 13.71
C SER A 262 4.89 8.62 12.92
N ALA A 263 3.71 8.39 13.50
CA ALA A 263 2.58 7.82 12.78
C ALA A 263 1.93 8.81 11.80
N SER A 264 2.36 10.09 11.82
CA SER A 264 1.94 11.09 10.84
C SER A 264 2.69 10.87 9.53
N ARG A 265 1.98 10.92 8.41
CA ARG A 265 2.54 10.69 7.08
C ARG A 265 1.91 11.62 6.07
N ASP A 266 2.73 11.99 5.11
CA ASP A 266 2.31 12.58 3.85
C ASP A 266 2.80 11.73 2.68
N LEU A 267 2.26 12.02 1.50
CA LEU A 267 2.66 11.36 0.27
C LEU A 267 3.68 12.21 -0.46
N TRP A 268 4.73 11.57 -0.92
CA TRP A 268 5.86 12.17 -1.61
C TRP A 268 6.07 11.48 -2.96
N LYS A 269 6.54 12.21 -3.96
CA LYS A 269 7.00 11.68 -5.24
C LYS A 269 8.51 11.44 -5.13
N LEU A 270 8.93 10.17 -5.15
CA LEU A 270 10.33 9.74 -5.06
C LEU A 270 10.85 9.37 -6.43
N LYS A 271 12.05 9.85 -6.79
CA LYS A 271 12.76 9.38 -7.99
C LYS A 271 13.33 7.99 -7.79
N LEU A 272 13.14 7.13 -8.79
CA LEU A 272 13.67 5.77 -8.82
C LEU A 272 14.98 5.70 -9.65
N ASP A 273 15.91 6.61 -9.38
CA ASP A 273 17.25 6.69 -10.01
C ASP A 273 18.40 6.53 -9.00
N GLY A 274 18.07 6.28 -7.73
CA GLY A 274 19.04 6.16 -6.64
C GLY A 274 19.53 7.49 -6.06
N SER A 275 19.08 8.64 -6.58
CA SER A 275 19.43 9.98 -6.05
C SER A 275 18.83 10.25 -4.66
N GLN A 276 17.80 9.50 -4.29
CA GLN A 276 16.97 9.71 -3.09
C GLN A 276 16.20 11.05 -3.10
N GLU A 277 16.13 11.71 -4.25
CA GLU A 277 15.37 12.94 -4.39
C GLU A 277 13.86 12.67 -4.34
N ARG A 278 13.17 13.49 -3.56
CA ARG A 278 11.72 13.43 -3.40
C ARG A 278 11.10 14.80 -3.29
N VAL A 279 9.83 14.92 -3.57
CA VAL A 279 9.04 16.14 -3.39
C VAL A 279 7.70 15.82 -2.76
N ARG A 280 7.26 16.64 -1.81
CA ARG A 280 5.99 16.45 -1.10
C ARG A 280 4.80 16.74 -2.02
N MET A 281 3.86 15.81 -2.09
CA MET A 281 2.64 15.94 -2.90
C MET A 281 1.44 16.34 -2.05
N THR A 282 1.18 15.66 -0.93
CA THR A 282 0.06 16.00 -0.06
C THR A 282 0.47 17.02 1.02
N ALA A 283 -0.50 17.76 1.54
CA ALA A 283 -0.28 18.76 2.58
C ALA A 283 -1.27 18.53 3.73
N MET A 284 -1.05 17.46 4.50
CA MET A 284 -1.86 17.21 5.70
C MET A 284 -1.61 18.30 6.75
N PRO A 285 -2.58 18.61 7.63
CA PRO A 285 -2.46 19.65 8.63
C PRO A 285 -1.18 19.54 9.48
N SER A 286 -0.55 20.68 9.74
CA SER A 286 0.73 20.76 10.49
C SER A 286 0.61 20.34 11.96
N ASP A 287 -0.60 20.20 12.50
CA ASP A 287 -0.84 19.64 13.83
C ASP A 287 -0.70 18.11 13.88
N HIS A 288 -0.44 17.51 12.70
CA HIS A 288 -0.28 16.07 12.53
C HIS A 288 -1.45 15.22 13.02
N THR A 289 -2.66 15.77 13.07
CA THR A 289 -3.87 15.04 13.46
C THR A 289 -4.26 14.02 12.40
N TRP A 290 -4.14 14.41 11.12
CA TRP A 290 -4.42 13.59 9.95
C TRP A 290 -3.16 13.09 9.27
N LYS A 291 -3.28 11.99 8.54
CA LYS A 291 -2.25 11.41 7.65
C LYS A 291 -2.88 10.99 6.34
N ALA A 292 -2.09 11.04 5.27
CA ALA A 292 -2.39 10.47 3.95
C ALA A 292 -1.57 9.21 3.74
N THR A 293 -2.22 8.13 3.33
CA THR A 293 -1.61 6.80 3.18
C THR A 293 -2.27 5.99 2.06
N ASN A 294 -1.71 4.84 1.73
CA ASN A 294 -2.23 3.85 0.77
C ASN A 294 -2.71 4.52 -0.52
N SER A 295 -1.77 5.02 -1.28
CA SER A 295 -2.04 5.74 -2.52
C SER A 295 -1.88 4.87 -3.76
N ASN A 296 -2.53 5.28 -4.84
CA ASN A 296 -2.36 4.70 -6.15
C ASN A 296 -2.52 5.75 -7.24
N VAL A 297 -1.60 5.77 -8.21
CA VAL A 297 -1.57 6.74 -9.32
C VAL A 297 -2.46 6.26 -10.45
N SER A 298 -3.24 7.16 -11.07
CA SER A 298 -4.05 6.82 -12.24
C SER A 298 -3.17 6.45 -13.45
N PRO A 299 -3.65 5.59 -14.35
CA PRO A 299 -2.86 5.12 -15.51
C PRO A 299 -2.40 6.23 -16.45
N ASP A 300 -3.10 7.36 -16.48
CA ASP A 300 -2.74 8.55 -17.25
C ASP A 300 -1.77 9.50 -16.51
N GLY A 301 -1.41 9.15 -15.26
CA GLY A 301 -0.51 9.95 -14.41
C GLY A 301 -1.12 11.26 -13.89
N ARG A 302 -2.40 11.50 -14.13
CA ARG A 302 -3.06 12.76 -13.77
C ARG A 302 -3.52 12.82 -12.32
N TRP A 303 -3.95 11.69 -11.75
CA TRP A 303 -4.59 11.65 -10.46
C TRP A 303 -3.86 10.72 -9.49
N LEU A 304 -3.80 11.14 -8.23
CA LEU A 304 -3.40 10.28 -7.13
C LEU A 304 -4.61 10.06 -6.22
N ALA A 305 -5.12 8.84 -6.16
CA ALA A 305 -6.10 8.45 -5.16
C ALA A 305 -5.37 8.01 -3.89
N PHE A 306 -5.89 8.40 -2.72
CA PHE A 306 -5.27 8.08 -1.44
C PHE A 306 -6.29 7.97 -0.32
N MET A 307 -5.91 7.31 0.75
CA MET A 307 -6.69 7.18 1.96
C MET A 307 -6.29 8.25 2.97
N VAL A 308 -7.26 8.81 3.70
CA VAL A 308 -7.00 9.64 4.87
C VAL A 308 -7.40 8.92 6.16
N SER A 309 -6.63 9.13 7.21
CA SER A 309 -6.91 8.59 8.54
C SER A 309 -6.37 9.50 9.64
N LEU A 310 -6.85 9.33 10.86
CA LEU A 310 -6.25 10.01 12.01
C LEU A 310 -4.92 9.36 12.37
N ARG A 311 -3.98 10.16 12.88
CA ARG A 311 -2.73 9.64 13.41
C ARG A 311 -2.93 8.53 14.46
N SER A 312 -3.98 8.64 15.27
CA SER A 312 -4.33 7.67 16.31
C SER A 312 -4.97 6.38 15.78
N ASP A 313 -5.35 6.36 14.50
CA ASP A 313 -5.96 5.16 13.91
C ASP A 313 -4.89 4.09 13.66
N GLU A 314 -5.29 2.85 13.81
CA GLU A 314 -4.44 1.70 13.49
C GLU A 314 -4.04 1.68 12.01
N ALA A 315 -2.93 1.03 11.69
CA ALA A 315 -2.48 0.89 10.32
C ALA A 315 -3.55 0.19 9.45
N GLY A 316 -3.82 0.75 8.27
CA GLY A 316 -4.82 0.24 7.33
C GLY A 316 -6.25 0.66 7.62
N TYR A 317 -6.51 1.42 8.71
CA TYR A 317 -7.83 1.98 8.98
C TYR A 317 -7.99 3.33 8.27
N GLY A 318 -9.00 3.44 7.41
CA GLY A 318 -9.34 4.65 6.65
C GLY A 318 -10.59 5.35 7.14
N ARG A 319 -10.65 6.65 6.89
CA ARG A 319 -11.79 7.52 7.19
C ARG A 319 -12.35 8.22 5.97
N GLY A 320 -11.87 7.85 4.79
CA GLY A 320 -12.31 8.40 3.53
C GLY A 320 -11.20 8.39 2.48
N LEU A 321 -11.60 8.64 1.25
CA LEU A 321 -10.74 8.67 0.09
C LEU A 321 -10.61 10.09 -0.43
N GLY A 322 -9.36 10.49 -0.69
CA GLY A 322 -8.99 11.75 -1.32
C GLY A 322 -8.48 11.55 -2.73
N LEU A 323 -8.48 12.63 -3.49
CA LEU A 323 -7.93 12.72 -4.83
C LEU A 323 -7.05 13.96 -4.92
N LEU A 324 -5.84 13.81 -5.47
CA LEU A 324 -4.94 14.92 -5.79
C LEU A 324 -4.84 15.03 -7.31
N ASP A 325 -5.07 16.24 -7.85
CA ASP A 325 -4.78 16.57 -9.25
C ASP A 325 -3.26 16.80 -9.40
N LEU A 326 -2.55 15.76 -9.84
CA LEU A 326 -1.10 15.78 -10.04
C LEU A 326 -0.69 16.80 -11.10
N GLN A 327 -1.48 16.95 -12.18
CA GLN A 327 -1.18 17.92 -13.23
C GLN A 327 -1.27 19.36 -12.71
N ALA A 328 -2.31 19.67 -11.94
CA ALA A 328 -2.44 20.99 -11.33
C ALA A 328 -1.36 21.23 -10.25
N TRP A 329 -1.03 20.20 -9.47
CA TRP A 329 0.02 20.23 -8.47
C TRP A 329 1.41 20.47 -9.12
N GLU A 330 1.74 19.80 -10.23
CA GLU A 330 3.01 19.95 -10.95
C GLU A 330 3.23 21.38 -11.48
N MET A 331 2.16 22.10 -11.77
CA MET A 331 2.23 23.52 -12.15
C MET A 331 2.40 24.46 -10.94
N GLY A 332 2.22 23.94 -9.74
CA GLY A 332 2.35 24.69 -8.49
C GLY A 332 3.80 24.82 -8.00
N PRO A 333 4.07 25.79 -7.12
CA PRO A 333 5.42 26.03 -6.60
C PRO A 333 5.96 24.90 -5.72
N GLN A 334 5.08 24.09 -5.14
CA GLN A 334 5.46 22.98 -4.27
C GLN A 334 6.17 21.86 -5.03
N ALA A 335 5.75 21.59 -6.28
CA ALA A 335 6.33 20.54 -7.11
C ALA A 335 7.80 20.78 -7.50
N GLN A 336 8.32 21.97 -7.23
CA GLN A 336 9.71 22.33 -7.52
C GLN A 336 10.63 22.24 -6.30
N GLN A 337 10.09 21.86 -5.14
CA GLN A 337 10.82 21.78 -3.88
C GLN A 337 11.34 20.36 -3.64
N TRP A 338 12.19 19.89 -4.56
CA TRP A 338 12.83 18.57 -4.41
C TRP A 338 13.83 18.58 -3.27
N GLU A 339 13.80 17.53 -2.47
CA GLU A 339 14.69 17.33 -1.32
C GLU A 339 15.44 16.01 -1.47
N THR A 340 16.67 15.99 -1.02
CA THR A 340 17.40 14.76 -0.69
C THR A 340 17.39 14.56 0.81
N PRO A 341 17.37 13.31 1.30
CA PRO A 341 17.57 13.05 2.72
C PRO A 341 18.84 13.72 3.19
N THR A 342 18.70 14.80 3.95
CA THR A 342 19.86 15.44 4.57
C THR A 342 20.27 14.64 5.78
N SER A 343 21.56 14.77 6.19
CA SER A 343 22.11 14.20 7.44
C SER A 343 21.38 14.66 8.73
N ARG A 344 20.21 15.26 8.62
CA ARG A 344 19.35 15.67 9.77
C ARG A 344 19.09 14.54 10.75
N ALA A 345 19.20 13.28 10.32
CA ALA A 345 19.10 12.13 11.23
C ALA A 345 20.30 12.00 12.18
N GLN A 346 21.46 12.64 11.88
CA GLN A 346 22.66 12.57 12.73
C GLN A 346 22.64 13.60 13.86
N ASP A 347 21.88 14.68 13.72
CA ASP A 347 21.81 15.79 14.69
C ASP A 347 20.59 15.72 15.62
N ARG A 348 19.75 14.69 15.51
CA ARG A 348 18.62 14.54 16.42
C ARG A 348 19.11 13.90 17.72
N PRO A 349 18.97 14.58 18.89
CA PRO A 349 19.38 14.00 20.15
C PRO A 349 18.60 12.71 20.38
N ALA A 350 19.31 11.66 20.79
CA ALA A 350 18.71 10.45 21.32
C ALA A 350 17.99 10.85 22.63
N GLU A 351 16.71 11.17 22.54
CA GLU A 351 15.91 11.36 23.72
C GLU A 351 15.74 10.00 24.43
N ALA A 352 16.14 9.99 25.70
CA ALA A 352 16.16 8.87 26.62
C ALA A 352 14.75 8.37 27.00
#